data_3149f202600ffe3fd83fe69706628721
#
_entry.id   3149f202600ffe3fd83fe69706628721
#
_cell.length_a   1.000
_cell.length_b   1.000
_cell.length_c   1.000
_cell.angle_alpha   90.00
_cell.angle_beta   90.00
_cell.angle_gamma   90.00
#
_symmetry.space_group_name_H-M   'P 1'
#
loop_
_entity.id
_entity.type
_entity.pdbx_description
1 polymer ?
#
loop_
_entity_poly.entity_id
_entity_poly.type
_entity_poly.pdbx_seq_one_letter_code
_entity_poly.pdbx_strand_id
1 'polypeptide(L)'
;MKTRAFQFAEYGQPTDVLQINAQDLPDPGPGQALVKIRAVGLNRSELNYTLGRYVPAREFPSGIGQEAVGEIIALGPPAEDAPRAHEATPLTVGARVALLPGRVDICGMGAYREVGLYDQAALAPVPDDFSDEEGAAYWMGILTMGGCLELAGLNPDNSKGKKVLVTAATSSMGIVALKLAKAWGAETFATSRSAEKAKELEAVADHVIVCNDSDSLVEGVNAATDNQGVDVSLDPLGAAYYAGLVAVTTNGGDIVSYEMITGPVANVSLPTLMINDLSIHGFTIFRVHKNPVLFDALIRQGMEYSDQVRPIVSRTFPWEQAPAALAELETSQHIGKLVLLVS
;
A
#
# COMPACT_ATOMS: atom_id res chain seq x y z
N MET A 1 5.40 -24.06 19.01
CA MET A 1 4.23 -24.55 18.20
C MET A 1 4.68 -24.75 16.77
N LYS A 2 4.07 -25.67 15.96
CA LYS A 2 4.40 -25.84 14.54
C LYS A 2 3.46 -25.00 13.67
N THR A 3 4.01 -24.42 12.60
CA THR A 3 3.29 -23.63 11.59
C THR A 3 3.87 -23.91 10.20
N ARG A 4 3.09 -23.67 9.16
CA ARG A 4 3.56 -23.67 7.77
C ARG A 4 3.71 -22.23 7.29
N ALA A 5 4.75 -21.98 6.50
CA ALA A 5 5.02 -20.65 5.93
C ALA A 5 5.58 -20.78 4.51
N PHE A 6 5.26 -19.83 3.65
CA PHE A 6 5.94 -19.67 2.38
C PHE A 6 7.32 -19.06 2.58
N GLN A 7 8.31 -19.65 1.91
CA GLN A 7 9.69 -19.17 1.88
C GLN A 7 10.27 -19.38 0.49
N PHE A 8 11.32 -18.63 0.17
CA PHE A 8 12.12 -18.83 -1.03
C PHE A 8 13.62 -18.84 -0.68
N ALA A 9 14.38 -19.68 -1.39
CA ALA A 9 15.82 -19.89 -1.13
C ALA A 9 16.72 -19.13 -2.12
N GLU A 10 16.16 -18.56 -3.17
CA GLU A 10 16.83 -17.76 -4.19
C GLU A 10 15.83 -16.82 -4.86
N TYR A 11 16.32 -15.77 -5.51
CA TYR A 11 15.44 -14.89 -6.29
C TYR A 11 14.92 -15.56 -7.55
N GLY A 12 13.66 -15.32 -7.89
CA GLY A 12 13.02 -15.87 -9.09
C GLY A 12 11.54 -15.55 -9.14
N GLN A 13 10.89 -16.11 -10.15
CA GLN A 13 9.44 -16.01 -10.28
C GLN A 13 8.75 -16.69 -9.08
N PRO A 14 7.67 -16.08 -8.52
CA PRO A 14 6.97 -16.65 -7.36
C PRO A 14 6.58 -18.13 -7.55
N THR A 15 6.16 -18.51 -8.76
CA THR A 15 5.77 -19.88 -9.12
C THR A 15 6.93 -20.88 -9.05
N ASP A 16 8.15 -20.41 -9.20
CA ASP A 16 9.33 -21.26 -9.27
C ASP A 16 10.04 -21.37 -7.92
N VAL A 17 10.03 -20.29 -7.12
CA VAL A 17 10.86 -20.19 -5.92
C VAL A 17 10.10 -20.29 -4.60
N LEU A 18 8.79 -19.94 -4.56
CA LEU A 18 8.01 -19.99 -3.32
C LEU A 18 7.60 -21.42 -2.96
N GLN A 19 7.99 -21.85 -1.78
CA GLN A 19 7.68 -23.18 -1.25
C GLN A 19 7.11 -23.09 0.17
N ILE A 20 6.19 -24.00 0.50
CA ILE A 20 5.66 -24.13 1.86
C ILE A 20 6.61 -24.99 2.68
N ASN A 21 7.11 -24.42 3.78
CA ASN A 21 7.97 -25.09 4.74
C ASN A 21 7.35 -25.11 6.13
N ALA A 22 7.56 -26.20 6.87
CA ALA A 22 7.19 -26.29 8.27
C ALA A 22 8.25 -25.56 9.12
N GLN A 23 7.79 -24.80 10.11
CA GLN A 23 8.63 -24.06 11.04
C GLN A 23 8.16 -24.30 12.48
N ASP A 24 9.10 -24.29 13.42
CA ASP A 24 8.80 -24.28 14.84
C ASP A 24 8.84 -22.84 15.37
N LEU A 25 7.74 -22.40 15.99
CA LEU A 25 7.63 -21.10 16.64
C LEU A 25 7.84 -21.28 18.15
N PRO A 26 8.67 -20.43 18.79
CA PRO A 26 8.75 -20.37 20.24
C PRO A 26 7.45 -19.78 20.83
N ASP A 27 7.34 -19.85 22.16
CA ASP A 27 6.33 -19.08 22.88
C ASP A 27 6.65 -17.59 22.81
N PRO A 28 5.63 -16.69 22.84
CA PRO A 28 5.85 -15.26 22.73
C PRO A 28 6.64 -14.72 23.91
N GLY A 29 7.74 -14.04 23.62
CA GLY A 29 8.54 -13.29 24.58
C GLY A 29 7.90 -11.93 24.97
N PRO A 30 8.58 -11.13 25.81
CA PRO A 30 8.07 -9.80 26.19
C PRO A 30 7.77 -8.91 24.98
N GLY A 31 6.57 -8.33 24.94
CA GLY A 31 6.12 -7.45 23.86
C GLY A 31 5.77 -8.16 22.55
N GLN A 32 5.69 -9.50 22.54
CA GLN A 32 5.34 -10.30 21.37
C GLN A 32 3.96 -10.93 21.47
N ALA A 33 3.42 -11.33 20.33
CA ALA A 33 2.16 -12.04 20.19
C ALA A 33 2.26 -13.13 19.13
N LEU A 34 1.64 -14.28 19.38
CA LEU A 34 1.33 -15.26 18.33
C LEU A 34 -0.01 -14.88 17.69
N VAL A 35 0.02 -14.74 16.37
CA VAL A 35 -1.17 -14.39 15.58
C VAL A 35 -1.46 -15.51 14.60
N LYS A 36 -2.67 -16.07 14.67
CA LYS A 36 -3.23 -16.98 13.66
C LYS A 36 -3.72 -16.14 12.49
N ILE A 37 -3.06 -16.25 11.35
CA ILE A 37 -3.41 -15.49 10.15
C ILE A 37 -4.69 -16.05 9.55
N ARG A 38 -5.59 -15.17 9.09
CA ARG A 38 -6.85 -15.49 8.44
C ARG A 38 -6.86 -15.03 6.97
N ALA A 39 -6.32 -13.86 6.69
CA ALA A 39 -6.22 -13.32 5.35
C ALA A 39 -4.92 -12.53 5.17
N VAL A 40 -4.37 -12.53 3.95
CA VAL A 40 -3.14 -11.82 3.59
C VAL A 40 -3.38 -10.96 2.35
N GLY A 41 -3.09 -9.67 2.43
CA GLY A 41 -3.15 -8.76 1.29
C GLY A 41 -1.88 -8.84 0.44
N LEU A 42 -2.04 -9.02 -0.88
CA LEU A 42 -0.90 -9.11 -1.79
C LEU A 42 -0.43 -7.71 -2.21
N ASN A 43 0.87 -7.52 -2.25
CA ASN A 43 1.50 -6.26 -2.63
C ASN A 43 2.53 -6.46 -3.75
N ARG A 44 2.64 -5.49 -4.67
CA ARG A 44 3.64 -5.53 -5.75
C ARG A 44 5.08 -5.54 -5.21
N SER A 45 5.31 -4.91 -4.07
CA SER A 45 6.60 -4.95 -3.38
C SER A 45 7.04 -6.37 -3.01
N GLU A 46 6.11 -7.27 -2.72
CA GLU A 46 6.39 -8.68 -2.41
C GLU A 46 6.76 -9.47 -3.68
N LEU A 47 6.09 -9.20 -4.80
CA LEU A 47 6.51 -9.71 -6.10
C LEU A 47 7.92 -9.22 -6.46
N ASN A 48 8.18 -7.92 -6.34
CA ASN A 48 9.51 -7.35 -6.58
C ASN A 48 10.56 -7.91 -5.62
N TYR A 49 10.17 -8.27 -4.39
CA TYR A 49 11.05 -8.89 -3.40
C TYR A 49 11.48 -10.30 -3.83
N THR A 50 10.56 -11.15 -4.31
CA THR A 50 10.92 -12.47 -4.82
C THR A 50 11.78 -12.40 -6.08
N LEU A 51 11.60 -11.36 -6.91
CA LEU A 51 12.39 -11.12 -8.12
C LEU A 51 13.77 -10.45 -7.86
N GLY A 52 14.08 -10.09 -6.61
CA GLY A 52 15.31 -9.37 -6.27
C GLY A 52 15.33 -7.92 -6.78
N ARG A 53 14.18 -7.32 -7.04
CA ARG A 53 14.01 -5.96 -7.59
C ARG A 53 13.59 -4.93 -6.55
N TYR A 54 13.64 -5.29 -5.29
CA TYR A 54 13.25 -4.45 -4.15
C TYR A 54 14.33 -4.48 -3.07
N VAL A 55 13.94 -4.35 -1.79
CA VAL A 55 14.88 -4.51 -0.67
C VAL A 55 15.50 -5.91 -0.74
N PRO A 56 16.83 -6.07 -0.63
CA PRO A 56 17.46 -7.38 -0.66
C PRO A 56 17.06 -8.22 0.55
N ALA A 57 16.88 -9.52 0.34
CA ALA A 57 16.72 -10.46 1.44
C ALA A 57 18.00 -10.48 2.30
N ARG A 58 17.83 -10.43 3.63
CA ARG A 58 18.97 -10.45 4.55
C ARG A 58 19.65 -11.83 4.59
N GLU A 59 18.85 -12.87 4.40
CA GLU A 59 19.30 -14.27 4.43
C GLU A 59 18.32 -15.13 3.64
N PHE A 60 18.76 -16.32 3.27
CA PHE A 60 17.94 -17.37 2.67
C PHE A 60 17.94 -18.62 3.55
N PRO A 61 16.80 -19.38 3.62
CA PRO A 61 15.54 -19.07 2.99
C PRO A 61 14.84 -17.87 3.64
N SER A 62 14.29 -16.99 2.82
CA SER A 62 13.55 -15.79 3.24
C SER A 62 12.06 -16.05 3.30
N GLY A 63 11.39 -15.51 4.30
CA GLY A 63 9.94 -15.38 4.34
C GLY A 63 9.43 -14.34 3.34
N ILE A 64 8.09 -14.13 3.32
CA ILE A 64 7.40 -13.17 2.46
C ILE A 64 6.10 -12.70 3.12
N GLY A 65 5.64 -11.49 2.78
CA GLY A 65 4.37 -10.92 3.22
C GLY A 65 4.52 -9.83 4.26
N GLN A 66 3.81 -8.73 4.06
CA GLN A 66 3.91 -7.52 4.89
C GLN A 66 2.59 -7.13 5.54
N GLU A 67 1.45 -7.60 5.00
CA GLU A 67 0.12 -7.17 5.39
C GLU A 67 -0.80 -8.37 5.54
N ALA A 68 -1.49 -8.47 6.65
CA ALA A 68 -2.44 -9.55 6.93
C ALA A 68 -3.44 -9.15 8.02
N VAL A 69 -4.50 -9.93 8.15
CA VAL A 69 -5.38 -9.95 9.31
C VAL A 69 -5.32 -11.32 9.97
N GLY A 70 -5.41 -11.32 11.29
CA GLY A 70 -5.44 -12.55 12.08
C GLY A 70 -6.01 -12.34 13.47
N GLU A 71 -5.95 -13.39 14.25
CA GLU A 71 -6.41 -13.44 15.63
C GLU A 71 -5.24 -13.71 16.57
N ILE A 72 -5.12 -12.95 17.64
CA ILE A 72 -4.12 -13.19 18.68
C ILE A 72 -4.49 -14.49 19.42
N ILE A 73 -3.61 -15.48 19.36
CA ILE A 73 -3.80 -16.77 20.06
C ILE A 73 -2.95 -16.91 21.31
N ALA A 74 -1.89 -16.11 21.47
CA ALA A 74 -1.11 -15.99 22.68
C ALA A 74 -0.40 -14.64 22.76
N LEU A 75 -0.19 -14.15 23.98
CA LEU A 75 0.54 -12.91 24.27
C LEU A 75 1.71 -13.20 25.19
N GLY A 76 2.86 -12.62 24.88
CA GLY A 76 3.98 -12.54 25.82
C GLY A 76 3.73 -11.50 26.92
N PRO A 77 4.56 -11.50 27.97
CA PRO A 77 4.48 -10.51 29.03
C PRO A 77 4.58 -9.08 28.45
N PRO A 78 4.05 -8.06 29.14
CA PRO A 78 4.29 -6.68 28.76
C PRO A 78 5.79 -6.39 28.67
N ALA A 79 6.23 -5.63 27.66
CA ALA A 79 7.58 -5.08 27.63
C ALA A 79 7.55 -3.66 28.21
N GLU A 80 8.49 -3.33 29.11
CA GLU A 80 8.51 -2.05 29.82
C GLU A 80 8.64 -0.84 28.89
N ASP A 81 9.27 -1.00 27.71
CA ASP A 81 9.54 0.08 26.75
C ASP A 81 9.06 -0.21 25.31
N ALA A 82 8.18 -1.18 25.09
CA ALA A 82 7.74 -1.48 23.74
C ALA A 82 6.80 -0.39 23.21
N PRO A 83 7.13 0.29 22.13
CA PRO A 83 6.19 1.18 21.47
C PRO A 83 5.00 0.34 20.99
N ARG A 84 3.79 0.68 21.42
CA ARG A 84 2.57 0.08 20.88
C ARG A 84 2.24 0.74 19.53
N ALA A 85 1.73 -0.04 18.60
CA ALA A 85 1.29 0.51 17.33
C ALA A 85 0.12 1.49 17.50
N HIS A 86 -0.69 1.28 18.54
CA HIS A 86 -1.80 2.17 18.90
C HIS A 86 -2.15 1.98 20.39
N GLU A 87 -2.15 3.05 21.16
CA GLU A 87 -2.46 3.00 22.61
C GLU A 87 -3.94 2.66 22.90
N ALA A 88 -4.84 2.86 21.92
CA ALA A 88 -6.28 2.80 22.14
C ALA A 88 -6.88 1.39 22.14
N THR A 89 -6.17 0.34 21.71
CA THR A 89 -6.72 -1.02 21.67
C THR A 89 -5.93 -1.95 22.58
N PRO A 90 -6.48 -2.38 23.71
CA PRO A 90 -5.86 -3.42 24.52
C PRO A 90 -5.76 -4.70 23.71
N LEU A 91 -4.52 -5.17 23.45
CA LEU A 91 -4.31 -6.46 22.83
C LEU A 91 -4.68 -7.57 23.81
N THR A 92 -5.62 -8.41 23.44
CA THR A 92 -6.06 -9.56 24.23
C THR A 92 -6.06 -10.83 23.38
N VAL A 93 -5.94 -11.99 23.99
CA VAL A 93 -6.14 -13.27 23.29
C VAL A 93 -7.57 -13.31 22.75
N GLY A 94 -7.73 -13.69 21.49
CA GLY A 94 -8.98 -13.64 20.75
C GLY A 94 -9.23 -12.33 20.01
N ALA A 95 -8.43 -11.28 20.23
CA ALA A 95 -8.58 -10.03 19.49
C ALA A 95 -8.19 -10.19 18.01
N ARG A 96 -9.01 -9.61 17.12
CA ARG A 96 -8.73 -9.48 15.69
C ARG A 96 -7.80 -8.31 15.44
N VAL A 97 -6.70 -8.55 14.75
CA VAL A 97 -5.66 -7.55 14.50
C VAL A 97 -5.16 -7.61 13.07
N ALA A 98 -4.70 -6.47 12.57
CA ALA A 98 -3.96 -6.39 11.32
C ALA A 98 -2.45 -6.33 11.59
N LEU A 99 -1.66 -6.91 10.68
CA LEU A 99 -0.21 -6.72 10.62
C LEU A 99 0.11 -5.46 9.83
N LEU A 100 0.93 -4.58 10.43
CA LEU A 100 1.31 -3.31 9.82
C LEU A 100 2.46 -3.48 8.83
N PRO A 101 2.26 -3.11 7.56
CA PRO A 101 3.32 -3.10 6.57
C PRO A 101 4.48 -2.22 7.01
N GLY A 102 5.72 -2.70 6.78
CA GLY A 102 6.94 -2.01 7.20
C GLY A 102 7.35 -2.22 8.66
N ARG A 103 6.49 -2.84 9.49
CA ARG A 103 6.82 -3.30 10.86
C ARG A 103 6.93 -4.81 10.97
N VAL A 104 6.51 -5.55 9.96
CA VAL A 104 6.71 -6.99 9.84
C VAL A 104 8.13 -7.27 9.37
N ASP A 105 8.84 -8.18 10.05
CA ASP A 105 10.10 -8.72 9.54
C ASP A 105 9.80 -9.69 8.39
N ILE A 106 9.76 -9.18 7.17
CA ILE A 106 9.39 -9.94 5.98
C ILE A 106 10.30 -11.17 5.77
N CYS A 107 11.58 -11.05 6.10
CA CYS A 107 12.56 -12.11 5.91
C CYS A 107 12.39 -13.25 6.93
N GLY A 108 12.37 -12.91 8.21
CA GLY A 108 12.29 -13.90 9.29
C GLY A 108 10.86 -14.35 9.59
N MET A 109 9.88 -13.42 9.53
CA MET A 109 8.50 -13.66 10.00
C MET A 109 7.45 -13.07 9.07
N GLY A 110 7.64 -13.19 7.75
CA GLY A 110 6.68 -12.69 6.76
C GLY A 110 5.26 -13.25 6.94
N ALA A 111 4.27 -12.52 6.48
CA ALA A 111 2.85 -12.79 6.74
C ALA A 111 2.25 -13.98 5.97
N TYR A 112 2.94 -14.55 4.96
CA TYR A 112 2.42 -15.69 4.19
C TYR A 112 2.59 -17.00 4.97
N ARG A 113 1.84 -17.14 6.07
CA ARG A 113 1.93 -18.27 7.00
C ARG A 113 0.62 -18.52 7.72
N GLU A 114 0.50 -19.66 8.39
CA GLU A 114 -0.69 -20.00 9.19
C GLU A 114 -0.68 -19.30 10.54
N VAL A 115 0.47 -19.30 11.22
CA VAL A 115 0.68 -18.63 12.52
C VAL A 115 2.04 -17.97 12.49
N GLY A 116 2.12 -16.72 12.99
CA GLY A 116 3.38 -16.00 13.12
C GLY A 116 3.56 -15.39 14.50
N LEU A 117 4.84 -15.16 14.84
CA LEU A 117 5.26 -14.47 16.05
C LEU A 117 5.65 -13.04 15.69
N TYR A 118 4.90 -12.06 16.18
CA TYR A 118 5.08 -10.65 15.82
C TYR A 118 5.25 -9.78 17.05
N ASP A 119 5.99 -8.70 16.91
CA ASP A 119 6.02 -7.66 17.92
C ASP A 119 4.64 -6.99 18.03
N GLN A 120 4.17 -6.74 19.25
CA GLN A 120 2.88 -6.09 19.49
C GLN A 120 2.81 -4.70 18.82
N ALA A 121 3.96 -4.04 18.65
CA ALA A 121 4.07 -2.79 17.90
C ALA A 121 3.77 -2.91 16.40
N ALA A 122 3.80 -4.12 15.83
CA ALA A 122 3.43 -4.38 14.44
C ALA A 122 1.94 -4.70 14.27
N LEU A 123 1.14 -4.66 15.34
CA LEU A 123 -0.28 -4.96 15.33
C LEU A 123 -1.11 -3.68 15.37
N ALA A 124 -2.15 -3.63 14.55
CA ALA A 124 -3.09 -2.51 14.48
C ALA A 124 -4.54 -2.99 14.63
N PRO A 125 -5.47 -2.10 14.99
CA PRO A 125 -6.89 -2.43 14.97
C PRO A 125 -7.36 -2.70 13.54
N VAL A 126 -8.42 -3.48 13.42
CA VAL A 126 -9.20 -3.66 12.19
C VAL A 126 -10.57 -3.05 12.45
N PRO A 127 -11.12 -2.21 11.55
CA PRO A 127 -12.49 -1.71 11.72
C PRO A 127 -13.47 -2.87 11.95
N ASP A 128 -14.38 -2.70 12.89
CA ASP A 128 -15.23 -3.80 13.39
C ASP A 128 -16.12 -4.42 12.30
N ASP A 129 -16.57 -3.60 11.36
CA ASP A 129 -17.45 -3.98 10.25
C ASP A 129 -16.72 -4.50 9.00
N PHE A 130 -15.38 -4.51 9.00
CA PHE A 130 -14.60 -5.06 7.90
C PHE A 130 -14.58 -6.58 7.95
N SER A 131 -14.63 -7.22 6.78
CA SER A 131 -14.30 -8.64 6.65
C SER A 131 -12.78 -8.86 6.87
N ASP A 132 -12.36 -10.11 7.00
CA ASP A 132 -10.92 -10.42 7.13
C ASP A 132 -10.16 -10.02 5.85
N GLU A 133 -10.79 -10.17 4.67
CA GLU A 133 -10.24 -9.76 3.39
C GLU A 133 -10.05 -8.24 3.29
N GLU A 134 -11.04 -7.48 3.73
CA GLU A 134 -10.97 -6.01 3.75
C GLU A 134 -9.90 -5.53 4.73
N GLY A 135 -9.84 -6.11 5.92
CA GLY A 135 -8.82 -5.79 6.91
C GLY A 135 -7.39 -6.10 6.42
N ALA A 136 -7.21 -7.23 5.69
CA ALA A 136 -5.93 -7.58 5.07
C ALA A 136 -5.55 -6.71 3.86
N ALA A 137 -6.48 -5.91 3.34
CA ALA A 137 -6.30 -5.03 2.18
C ALA A 137 -6.11 -3.55 2.55
N TYR A 138 -6.01 -3.22 3.83
CA TYR A 138 -6.27 -1.87 4.34
C TYR A 138 -5.03 -1.03 4.62
N TRP A 139 -4.18 -1.49 5.56
CA TRP A 139 -3.14 -0.63 6.14
C TRP A 139 -2.01 -0.27 5.20
N MET A 140 -1.67 -1.12 4.22
CA MET A 140 -0.68 -0.77 3.20
C MET A 140 -1.13 0.48 2.42
N GLY A 141 -2.41 0.52 2.04
CA GLY A 141 -2.98 1.66 1.33
C GLY A 141 -2.99 2.93 2.18
N ILE A 142 -3.49 2.85 3.41
CA ILE A 142 -3.58 4.00 4.31
C ILE A 142 -2.21 4.61 4.62
N LEU A 143 -1.25 3.79 5.05
CA LEU A 143 0.08 4.29 5.42
C LEU A 143 0.86 4.81 4.21
N THR A 144 0.74 4.14 3.05
CA THR A 144 1.46 4.57 1.85
C THR A 144 0.84 5.83 1.25
N MET A 145 -0.47 5.81 0.99
CA MET A 145 -1.12 6.94 0.30
C MET A 145 -1.31 8.15 1.21
N GLY A 146 -1.64 7.94 2.49
CA GLY A 146 -1.63 9.02 3.47
C GLY A 146 -0.25 9.65 3.62
N GLY A 147 0.81 8.81 3.67
CA GLY A 147 2.19 9.31 3.70
C GLY A 147 2.61 10.06 2.42
N CYS A 148 2.12 9.66 1.24
CA CYS A 148 2.36 10.38 -0.02
C CYS A 148 1.65 11.74 -0.03
N LEU A 149 0.39 11.80 0.39
CA LEU A 149 -0.39 13.05 0.48
C LEU A 149 0.27 14.02 1.48
N GLU A 150 0.62 13.55 2.67
CA GLU A 150 1.32 14.34 3.69
C GLU A 150 2.70 14.83 3.21
N LEU A 151 3.42 14.04 2.41
CA LEU A 151 4.69 14.46 1.81
C LEU A 151 4.51 15.60 0.81
N ALA A 152 3.38 15.64 0.11
CA ALA A 152 2.96 16.76 -0.75
C ALA A 152 2.28 17.89 0.04
N GLY A 153 2.39 17.91 1.36
CA GLY A 153 1.83 18.94 2.23
C GLY A 153 0.32 18.89 2.42
N LEU A 154 -0.37 17.82 1.99
CA LEU A 154 -1.82 17.66 2.15
C LEU A 154 -2.18 16.90 3.42
N ASN A 155 -3.24 17.35 4.07
CA ASN A 155 -3.82 16.71 5.25
C ASN A 155 -5.31 17.08 5.35
N PRO A 156 -6.10 16.54 6.30
CA PRO A 156 -7.52 16.86 6.43
C PRO A 156 -7.86 18.35 6.56
N ASP A 157 -6.93 19.14 7.11
CA ASP A 157 -7.20 20.57 7.40
C ASP A 157 -7.01 21.48 6.17
N ASN A 158 -6.21 21.05 5.15
CA ASN A 158 -5.79 21.91 4.05
C ASN A 158 -6.04 21.35 2.63
N SER A 159 -6.56 20.13 2.52
CA SER A 159 -6.77 19.47 1.21
C SER A 159 -8.02 19.99 0.48
N LYS A 160 -8.91 20.70 1.15
CA LYS A 160 -10.15 21.18 0.54
C LYS A 160 -9.88 22.07 -0.68
N GLY A 161 -10.44 21.65 -1.82
CA GLY A 161 -10.29 22.37 -3.09
C GLY A 161 -8.95 22.18 -3.80
N LYS A 162 -8.06 21.36 -3.26
CA LYS A 162 -6.85 20.92 -3.92
C LYS A 162 -7.16 19.85 -4.97
N LYS A 163 -6.50 19.90 -6.12
CA LYS A 163 -6.63 18.95 -7.22
C LYS A 163 -5.57 17.87 -7.10
N VAL A 164 -5.98 16.62 -6.93
CA VAL A 164 -5.08 15.46 -6.76
C VAL A 164 -5.25 14.50 -7.93
N LEU A 165 -4.21 14.34 -8.72
CA LEU A 165 -4.12 13.37 -9.83
C LEU A 165 -3.52 12.07 -9.31
N VAL A 166 -4.15 10.95 -9.63
CA VAL A 166 -3.67 9.61 -9.31
C VAL A 166 -3.52 8.81 -10.58
N THR A 167 -2.28 8.45 -10.95
CA THR A 167 -2.01 7.57 -12.08
C THR A 167 -2.14 6.11 -11.70
N ALA A 168 -2.39 5.22 -12.68
CA ALA A 168 -2.72 3.80 -12.44
C ALA A 168 -3.80 3.60 -11.36
N ALA A 169 -4.84 4.42 -11.39
CA ALA A 169 -5.83 4.58 -10.35
C ALA A 169 -6.68 3.34 -10.06
N THR A 170 -6.73 2.35 -10.96
CA THR A 170 -7.41 1.06 -10.74
C THR A 170 -6.66 0.11 -9.80
N SER A 171 -5.42 0.43 -9.43
CA SER A 171 -4.66 -0.35 -8.45
C SER A 171 -5.24 -0.17 -7.04
N SER A 172 -4.94 -1.11 -6.13
CA SER A 172 -5.35 -0.99 -4.72
C SER A 172 -4.84 0.30 -4.08
N MET A 173 -3.61 0.72 -4.39
CA MET A 173 -3.05 1.99 -3.91
C MET A 173 -3.77 3.19 -4.50
N GLY A 174 -4.03 3.18 -5.82
CA GLY A 174 -4.73 4.27 -6.51
C GLY A 174 -6.14 4.49 -5.97
N ILE A 175 -6.89 3.41 -5.72
CA ILE A 175 -8.24 3.49 -5.13
C ILE A 175 -8.20 4.12 -3.73
N VAL A 176 -7.27 3.69 -2.88
CA VAL A 176 -7.13 4.26 -1.53
C VAL A 176 -6.69 5.72 -1.61
N ALA A 177 -5.76 6.07 -2.51
CA ALA A 177 -5.32 7.45 -2.72
C ALA A 177 -6.50 8.38 -3.08
N LEU A 178 -7.33 7.97 -4.04
CA LEU A 178 -8.52 8.73 -4.45
C LEU A 178 -9.52 8.88 -3.30
N LYS A 179 -9.86 7.78 -2.64
CA LYS A 179 -10.82 7.80 -1.53
C LYS A 179 -10.32 8.65 -0.36
N LEU A 180 -9.04 8.55 -0.02
CA LEU A 180 -8.45 9.31 1.09
C LEU A 180 -8.36 10.81 0.76
N ALA A 181 -7.86 11.16 -0.44
CA ALA A 181 -7.81 12.55 -0.89
C ALA A 181 -9.22 13.18 -0.91
N LYS A 182 -10.23 12.44 -1.39
CA LYS A 182 -11.63 12.86 -1.40
C LYS A 182 -12.20 13.01 0.01
N ALA A 183 -11.89 12.09 0.93
CA ALA A 183 -12.29 12.19 2.34
C ALA A 183 -11.69 13.42 3.02
N TRP A 184 -10.51 13.86 2.61
CA TRP A 184 -9.88 15.10 3.06
C TRP A 184 -10.39 16.37 2.32
N GLY A 185 -11.32 16.20 1.36
CA GLY A 185 -11.96 17.30 0.66
C GLY A 185 -11.27 17.77 -0.61
N ALA A 186 -10.28 17.02 -1.12
CA ALA A 186 -9.66 17.30 -2.40
C ALA A 186 -10.57 16.92 -3.58
N GLU A 187 -10.41 17.60 -4.71
CA GLU A 187 -10.95 17.23 -6.01
C GLU A 187 -10.02 16.18 -6.66
N THR A 188 -10.58 15.04 -7.07
CA THR A 188 -9.78 13.87 -7.45
C THR A 188 -9.85 13.56 -8.93
N PHE A 189 -8.68 13.32 -9.54
CA PHE A 189 -8.50 12.98 -10.93
C PHE A 189 -7.85 11.60 -11.05
N ALA A 190 -8.53 10.66 -11.66
CA ALA A 190 -8.09 9.28 -11.82
C ALA A 190 -7.68 8.98 -13.25
N THR A 191 -6.59 8.22 -13.45
CA THR A 191 -6.25 7.74 -14.80
C THR A 191 -6.38 6.23 -14.94
N SER A 192 -6.81 5.80 -16.13
CA SER A 192 -6.83 4.40 -16.55
C SER A 192 -6.43 4.26 -18.00
N ARG A 193 -5.76 3.16 -18.36
CA ARG A 193 -5.49 2.82 -19.76
C ARG A 193 -6.69 2.16 -20.46
N SER A 194 -7.62 1.62 -19.67
CA SER A 194 -8.81 0.90 -20.16
C SER A 194 -10.05 1.73 -19.92
N ALA A 195 -10.79 2.02 -21.00
CA ALA A 195 -12.09 2.67 -20.90
C ALA A 195 -13.14 1.84 -20.13
N GLU A 196 -13.01 0.50 -20.14
CA GLU A 196 -13.87 -0.38 -19.36
C GLU A 196 -13.61 -0.20 -17.86
N LYS A 197 -12.33 -0.27 -17.44
CA LYS A 197 -11.94 -0.08 -16.04
C LYS A 197 -12.13 1.36 -15.55
N ALA A 198 -12.11 2.34 -16.46
CA ALA A 198 -12.37 3.74 -16.13
C ALA A 198 -13.77 3.93 -15.53
N LYS A 199 -14.77 3.17 -16.00
CA LYS A 199 -16.13 3.21 -15.46
C LYS A 199 -16.22 2.86 -13.98
N GLU A 200 -15.37 1.93 -13.51
CA GLU A 200 -15.32 1.55 -12.10
C GLU A 200 -14.75 2.68 -11.23
N LEU A 201 -13.91 3.56 -11.81
CA LEU A 201 -13.34 4.70 -11.11
C LEU A 201 -14.33 5.87 -10.94
N GLU A 202 -15.40 5.94 -11.74
CA GLU A 202 -16.44 6.98 -11.63
C GLU A 202 -17.13 6.95 -10.25
N ALA A 203 -17.12 5.81 -9.57
CA ALA A 203 -17.65 5.67 -8.21
C ALA A 203 -16.72 6.23 -7.12
N VAL A 204 -15.43 6.42 -7.42
CA VAL A 204 -14.41 6.76 -6.41
C VAL A 204 -13.65 8.06 -6.70
N ALA A 205 -13.69 8.57 -7.93
CA ALA A 205 -13.05 9.82 -8.36
C ALA A 205 -14.06 10.82 -8.89
N ASP A 206 -13.72 12.11 -8.83
CA ASP A 206 -14.57 13.18 -9.39
C ASP A 206 -14.39 13.30 -10.91
N HIS A 207 -13.17 13.04 -11.41
CA HIS A 207 -12.84 13.03 -12.83
C HIS A 207 -12.08 11.75 -13.20
N VAL A 208 -12.43 11.17 -14.35
CA VAL A 208 -11.75 9.95 -14.84
C VAL A 208 -11.22 10.21 -16.26
N ILE A 209 -9.93 9.96 -16.45
CA ILE A 209 -9.19 10.24 -17.67
C ILE A 209 -8.69 8.90 -18.24
N VAL A 210 -9.02 8.61 -19.50
CA VAL A 210 -8.46 7.46 -20.22
C VAL A 210 -7.22 7.94 -20.98
N CYS A 211 -6.04 7.42 -20.59
CA CYS A 211 -4.76 7.77 -21.22
C CYS A 211 -3.82 6.57 -21.31
N ASN A 212 -3.06 6.49 -22.40
CA ASN A 212 -2.13 5.39 -22.65
C ASN A 212 -0.65 5.83 -22.70
N ASP A 213 -0.40 7.12 -22.72
CA ASP A 213 0.91 7.76 -22.81
C ASP A 213 0.90 9.14 -22.15
N SER A 214 2.04 9.81 -22.20
CA SER A 214 2.24 11.15 -21.63
C SER A 214 1.39 12.22 -22.32
N ASP A 215 1.21 12.13 -23.63
CA ASP A 215 0.50 13.17 -24.41
C ASP A 215 -1.00 13.09 -24.13
N SER A 216 -1.60 11.88 -24.18
CA SER A 216 -3.00 11.67 -23.82
C SER A 216 -3.30 11.97 -22.35
N LEU A 217 -2.33 11.80 -21.44
CA LEU A 217 -2.43 12.27 -20.06
C LEU A 217 -2.58 13.80 -20.01
N VAL A 218 -1.70 14.52 -20.73
CA VAL A 218 -1.73 16.00 -20.78
C VAL A 218 -3.04 16.51 -21.36
N GLU A 219 -3.48 15.95 -22.48
CA GLU A 219 -4.76 16.32 -23.10
C GLU A 219 -5.93 16.12 -22.15
N GLY A 220 -5.99 14.94 -21.50
CA GLY A 220 -7.08 14.59 -20.60
C GLY A 220 -7.12 15.44 -19.34
N VAL A 221 -5.98 15.71 -18.72
CA VAL A 221 -5.91 16.57 -17.52
C VAL A 221 -6.26 18.01 -17.88
N ASN A 222 -5.73 18.54 -18.97
CA ASN A 222 -6.04 19.90 -19.41
C ASN A 222 -7.53 20.08 -19.71
N ALA A 223 -8.16 19.11 -20.37
CA ALA A 223 -9.60 19.13 -20.62
C ALA A 223 -10.43 19.09 -19.33
N ALA A 224 -10.01 18.26 -18.34
CA ALA A 224 -10.73 18.10 -17.08
C ALA A 224 -10.51 19.25 -16.08
N THR A 225 -9.46 20.06 -16.28
CA THR A 225 -9.08 21.16 -15.37
C THR A 225 -9.20 22.54 -16.00
N ASP A 226 -9.79 22.69 -17.19
CA ASP A 226 -9.79 23.93 -17.97
C ASP A 226 -8.36 24.53 -18.15
N ASN A 227 -7.38 23.69 -18.41
CA ASN A 227 -5.94 24.01 -18.53
C ASN A 227 -5.31 24.58 -17.23
N GLN A 228 -5.92 24.37 -16.07
CA GLN A 228 -5.35 24.84 -14.80
C GLN A 228 -4.34 23.85 -14.20
N GLY A 229 -4.37 22.58 -14.63
CA GLY A 229 -3.53 21.53 -14.07
C GLY A 229 -3.97 21.07 -12.67
N VAL A 230 -3.10 20.30 -12.00
CA VAL A 230 -3.35 19.70 -10.69
C VAL A 230 -2.30 20.12 -9.65
N ASP A 231 -2.68 20.25 -8.39
CA ASP A 231 -1.76 20.64 -7.31
C ASP A 231 -0.80 19.50 -6.95
N VAL A 232 -1.28 18.26 -6.94
CA VAL A 232 -0.51 17.08 -6.55
C VAL A 232 -0.75 15.94 -7.52
N SER A 233 0.34 15.28 -7.92
CA SER A 233 0.32 14.04 -8.70
C SER A 233 0.90 12.89 -7.90
N LEU A 234 0.14 11.81 -7.69
CA LEU A 234 0.60 10.56 -7.07
C LEU A 234 0.87 9.53 -8.16
N ASP A 235 2.13 9.13 -8.34
CA ASP A 235 2.57 8.35 -9.49
C ASP A 235 3.32 7.06 -9.15
N PRO A 236 2.78 5.88 -9.53
CA PRO A 236 3.51 4.62 -9.51
C PRO A 236 4.10 4.23 -10.88
N LEU A 237 3.78 4.98 -11.95
CA LEU A 237 4.15 4.58 -13.31
C LEU A 237 5.63 4.88 -13.61
N GLY A 238 6.11 6.07 -13.25
CA GLY A 238 7.48 6.47 -13.47
C GLY A 238 7.75 6.93 -14.90
N ALA A 239 8.87 6.51 -15.45
CA ALA A 239 9.55 7.08 -16.63
C ALA A 239 8.64 7.50 -17.80
N ALA A 240 7.73 6.65 -18.26
CA ALA A 240 6.95 6.89 -19.47
C ALA A 240 5.93 8.04 -19.36
N TYR A 241 5.52 8.38 -18.14
CA TYR A 241 4.48 9.39 -17.88
C TYR A 241 5.03 10.69 -17.30
N TYR A 242 6.31 10.71 -16.93
CA TYR A 242 6.87 11.79 -16.13
C TYR A 242 6.86 13.17 -16.83
N ALA A 243 7.09 13.20 -18.15
CA ALA A 243 7.01 14.44 -18.91
C ALA A 243 5.59 15.05 -18.87
N GLY A 244 4.57 14.20 -18.97
CA GLY A 244 3.18 14.62 -18.85
C GLY A 244 2.83 15.10 -17.44
N LEU A 245 3.28 14.39 -16.39
CA LEU A 245 3.08 14.80 -15.01
C LEU A 245 3.66 16.19 -14.74
N VAL A 246 4.89 16.43 -15.21
CA VAL A 246 5.54 17.76 -15.11
C VAL A 246 4.76 18.85 -15.87
N ALA A 247 4.17 18.50 -17.02
CA ALA A 247 3.40 19.46 -17.83
C ALA A 247 2.04 19.82 -17.23
N VAL A 248 1.41 18.91 -16.47
CA VAL A 248 0.07 19.13 -15.89
C VAL A 248 0.06 19.52 -14.43
N THR A 249 1.23 19.49 -13.76
CA THR A 249 1.33 19.96 -12.37
C THR A 249 1.42 21.49 -12.35
N THR A 250 0.60 22.12 -11.50
CA THR A 250 0.53 23.58 -11.39
C THR A 250 1.82 24.18 -10.84
N ASN A 251 1.97 25.49 -10.98
CA ASN A 251 3.08 26.21 -10.34
C ASN A 251 3.04 26.03 -8.81
N GLY A 252 4.16 25.64 -8.23
CA GLY A 252 4.27 25.30 -6.79
C GLY A 252 3.67 23.95 -6.42
N GLY A 253 3.33 23.09 -7.40
CA GLY A 253 2.75 21.77 -7.16
C GLY A 253 3.77 20.66 -6.94
N ASP A 254 3.28 19.50 -6.54
CA ASP A 254 4.08 18.35 -6.09
C ASP A 254 3.83 17.10 -6.93
N ILE A 255 4.89 16.38 -7.26
CA ILE A 255 4.84 15.05 -7.86
C ILE A 255 5.45 14.06 -6.88
N VAL A 256 4.67 13.07 -6.44
CA VAL A 256 5.13 12.02 -5.51
C VAL A 256 5.19 10.68 -6.21
N SER A 257 6.41 10.16 -6.42
CA SER A 257 6.65 8.84 -7.00
C SER A 257 6.82 7.81 -5.89
N TYR A 258 6.03 6.73 -5.94
CA TYR A 258 6.07 5.66 -4.94
C TYR A 258 6.31 4.25 -5.53
N GLU A 259 6.41 4.14 -6.86
CA GLU A 259 6.77 2.94 -7.63
C GLU A 259 7.34 3.37 -8.99
N MET A 260 7.80 2.42 -9.83
CA MET A 260 8.47 2.68 -11.12
C MET A 260 8.07 1.63 -12.18
N ILE A 261 6.75 1.41 -12.33
CA ILE A 261 6.20 0.31 -13.15
C ILE A 261 6.68 0.35 -14.61
N THR A 262 6.83 1.55 -15.19
CA THR A 262 7.25 1.72 -16.60
C THR A 262 8.75 1.96 -16.77
N GLY A 263 9.50 2.00 -15.68
CA GLY A 263 10.96 2.14 -15.70
C GLY A 263 11.50 3.05 -14.60
N PRO A 264 12.76 2.82 -14.20
CA PRO A 264 13.36 3.47 -13.03
C PRO A 264 13.94 4.86 -13.31
N VAL A 265 14.03 5.30 -14.56
CA VAL A 265 14.70 6.56 -14.93
C VAL A 265 13.73 7.47 -15.67
N ALA A 266 13.49 8.66 -15.11
CA ALA A 266 12.73 9.73 -15.74
C ALA A 266 13.65 10.91 -16.05
N ASN A 267 13.47 11.52 -17.23
CA ASN A 267 14.16 12.74 -17.60
C ASN A 267 13.29 13.95 -17.29
N VAL A 268 13.81 14.90 -16.53
CA VAL A 268 13.08 16.09 -16.13
C VAL A 268 13.88 17.34 -16.56
N SER A 269 13.17 18.29 -17.16
CA SER A 269 13.73 19.59 -17.53
C SER A 269 13.96 20.44 -16.30
N LEU A 270 15.20 20.72 -15.95
CA LEU A 270 15.53 21.62 -14.84
C LEU A 270 14.95 23.03 -15.02
N PRO A 271 15.00 23.67 -16.22
CA PRO A 271 14.31 24.94 -16.43
C PRO A 271 12.81 24.89 -16.11
N THR A 272 12.13 23.81 -16.47
CA THR A 272 10.70 23.64 -16.16
C THR A 272 10.46 23.56 -14.66
N LEU A 273 11.27 22.77 -13.92
CA LEU A 273 11.19 22.71 -12.47
C LEU A 273 11.40 24.08 -11.81
N MET A 274 12.42 24.82 -12.26
CA MET A 274 12.76 26.12 -11.68
C MET A 274 11.72 27.20 -11.96
N ILE A 275 11.18 27.24 -13.20
CA ILE A 275 10.21 28.26 -13.61
C ILE A 275 8.86 28.02 -12.95
N ASN A 276 8.46 26.77 -12.81
CA ASN A 276 7.15 26.39 -12.25
C ASN A 276 7.23 26.07 -10.74
N ASP A 277 8.39 26.23 -10.10
CA ASP A 277 8.57 25.95 -8.65
C ASP A 277 8.03 24.55 -8.26
N LEU A 278 8.30 23.53 -9.12
CA LEU A 278 7.79 22.18 -8.92
C LEU A 278 8.64 21.39 -7.93
N SER A 279 8.01 20.62 -7.10
CA SER A 279 8.66 19.65 -6.21
C SER A 279 8.46 18.22 -6.71
N ILE A 280 9.53 17.42 -6.66
CA ILE A 280 9.52 16.01 -7.00
C ILE A 280 10.00 15.20 -5.79
N HIS A 281 9.18 14.28 -5.34
CA HIS A 281 9.43 13.49 -4.15
C HIS A 281 9.46 11.99 -4.47
N GLY A 282 10.43 11.28 -3.89
CA GLY A 282 10.40 9.83 -3.79
C GLY A 282 9.81 9.40 -2.46
N PHE A 283 8.92 8.42 -2.48
CA PHE A 283 8.27 7.91 -1.27
C PHE A 283 8.51 6.41 -1.07
N THR A 284 8.76 6.02 0.18
CA THR A 284 8.67 4.64 0.66
C THR A 284 7.98 4.63 2.01
N ILE A 285 7.28 3.55 2.35
CA ILE A 285 6.56 3.40 3.62
C ILE A 285 7.47 3.56 4.85
N PHE A 286 8.77 3.31 4.71
CA PHE A 286 9.75 3.51 5.80
C PHE A 286 9.83 4.96 6.28
N ARG A 287 9.44 5.93 5.43
CA ARG A 287 9.34 7.34 5.83
C ARG A 287 8.30 7.54 6.93
N VAL A 288 7.16 6.88 6.81
CA VAL A 288 6.08 6.94 7.82
C VAL A 288 6.58 6.36 9.14
N HIS A 289 7.23 5.19 9.11
CA HIS A 289 7.73 4.53 10.32
C HIS A 289 8.86 5.27 11.04
N LYS A 290 9.60 6.13 10.32
CA LYS A 290 10.64 7.00 10.91
C LYS A 290 10.08 8.27 11.55
N ASN A 291 8.80 8.56 11.37
CA ASN A 291 8.12 9.72 11.94
C ASN A 291 6.94 9.25 12.80
N PRO A 292 7.13 9.08 14.11
CA PRO A 292 6.07 8.60 15.02
C PRO A 292 4.80 9.46 14.99
N VAL A 293 4.95 10.78 14.88
CA VAL A 293 3.81 11.71 14.84
C VAL A 293 2.96 11.49 13.61
N LEU A 294 3.60 11.35 12.44
CA LEU A 294 2.91 11.03 11.18
C LEU A 294 2.27 9.64 11.25
N PHE A 295 3.01 8.65 11.75
CA PHE A 295 2.50 7.29 11.88
C PHE A 295 1.23 7.25 12.73
N ASP A 296 1.23 7.86 13.92
CA ASP A 296 0.08 7.89 14.83
C ASP A 296 -1.09 8.68 14.22
N ALA A 297 -0.81 9.76 13.47
CA ALA A 297 -1.83 10.50 12.75
C ALA A 297 -2.52 9.64 11.69
N LEU A 298 -1.75 8.89 10.88
CA LEU A 298 -2.28 8.03 9.84
C LEU A 298 -3.06 6.83 10.41
N ILE A 299 -2.64 6.25 11.55
CA ILE A 299 -3.42 5.21 12.21
C ILE A 299 -4.78 5.76 12.67
N ARG A 300 -4.81 6.94 13.30
CA ARG A 300 -6.08 7.57 13.72
C ARG A 300 -6.97 7.89 12.54
N GLN A 301 -6.43 8.52 11.50
CA GLN A 301 -7.17 8.87 10.29
C GLN A 301 -7.68 7.62 9.56
N GLY A 302 -6.88 6.56 9.49
CA GLY A 302 -7.33 5.27 8.96
C GLY A 302 -8.55 4.73 9.68
N MET A 303 -8.60 4.82 11.01
CA MET A 303 -9.79 4.41 11.76
C MET A 303 -10.96 5.37 11.61
N GLU A 304 -10.70 6.69 11.61
CA GLU A 304 -11.71 7.73 11.48
C GLU A 304 -12.43 7.73 10.13
N TYR A 305 -11.68 7.54 9.05
CA TYR A 305 -12.22 7.54 7.68
C TYR A 305 -12.49 6.13 7.12
N SER A 306 -12.48 5.08 7.95
CA SER A 306 -12.54 3.68 7.51
C SER A 306 -13.70 3.38 6.55
N ASP A 307 -14.90 3.90 6.81
CA ASP A 307 -16.06 3.75 5.92
C ASP A 307 -15.83 4.36 4.54
N GLN A 308 -15.20 5.54 4.49
CA GLN A 308 -14.98 6.29 3.26
C GLN A 308 -13.84 5.69 2.42
N VAL A 309 -12.81 5.13 3.09
CA VAL A 309 -11.63 4.55 2.45
C VAL A 309 -11.63 3.02 2.42
N ARG A 310 -12.80 2.40 2.66
CA ARG A 310 -12.98 0.94 2.60
C ARG A 310 -12.35 0.37 1.33
N PRO A 311 -11.47 -0.65 1.42
CA PRO A 311 -10.75 -1.18 0.27
C PRO A 311 -11.70 -1.92 -0.67
N ILE A 312 -11.30 -2.02 -1.95
CA ILE A 312 -11.95 -2.89 -2.91
C ILE A 312 -11.13 -4.18 -2.99
N VAL A 313 -11.71 -5.30 -2.58
CA VAL A 313 -11.13 -6.63 -2.76
C VAL A 313 -11.58 -7.17 -4.12
N SER A 314 -10.63 -7.31 -5.04
CA SER A 314 -10.90 -7.75 -6.40
C SER A 314 -11.22 -9.25 -6.47
N ARG A 315 -10.37 -10.04 -5.84
CA ARG A 315 -10.49 -11.50 -5.81
C ARG A 315 -9.73 -12.10 -4.63
N THR A 316 -10.23 -13.24 -4.16
CA THR A 316 -9.59 -14.05 -3.14
C THR A 316 -9.02 -15.34 -3.72
N PHE A 317 -7.99 -15.88 -3.11
CA PHE A 317 -7.35 -17.16 -3.45
C PHE A 317 -7.15 -17.99 -2.19
N PRO A 318 -7.23 -19.33 -2.27
CA PRO A 318 -6.70 -20.19 -1.23
C PRO A 318 -5.21 -19.88 -0.97
N TRP A 319 -4.79 -19.93 0.27
CA TRP A 319 -3.41 -19.60 0.68
C TRP A 319 -2.35 -20.40 -0.10
N GLU A 320 -2.61 -21.66 -0.38
CA GLU A 320 -1.71 -22.53 -1.15
C GLU A 320 -1.46 -22.05 -2.57
N GLN A 321 -2.32 -21.20 -3.11
CA GLN A 321 -2.18 -20.59 -4.43
C GLN A 321 -1.39 -19.27 -4.41
N ALA A 322 -0.74 -18.93 -3.30
CA ALA A 322 0.03 -17.68 -3.17
C ALA A 322 1.02 -17.43 -4.33
N PRO A 323 1.79 -18.42 -4.84
CA PRO A 323 2.68 -18.19 -5.97
C PRO A 323 1.95 -17.71 -7.24
N ALA A 324 0.83 -18.32 -7.59
CA ALA A 324 0.03 -17.96 -8.76
C ALA A 324 -0.66 -16.61 -8.57
N ALA A 325 -1.22 -16.36 -7.37
CA ALA A 325 -1.88 -15.11 -7.03
C ALA A 325 -0.89 -13.93 -7.04
N LEU A 326 0.34 -14.13 -6.57
CA LEU A 326 1.37 -13.12 -6.60
C LEU A 326 1.85 -12.81 -8.03
N ALA A 327 2.00 -13.84 -8.87
CA ALA A 327 2.33 -13.67 -10.29
C ALA A 327 1.23 -12.90 -11.06
N GLU A 328 -0.04 -13.04 -10.65
CA GLU A 328 -1.15 -12.31 -11.26
C GLU A 328 -1.04 -10.78 -11.12
N LEU A 329 -0.34 -10.28 -10.09
CA LEU A 329 -0.09 -8.84 -9.94
C LEU A 329 0.64 -8.23 -11.15
N GLU A 330 1.45 -9.00 -11.88
CA GLU A 330 2.13 -8.52 -13.11
C GLU A 330 1.13 -8.20 -14.23
N THR A 331 0.02 -8.92 -14.31
CA THR A 331 -0.94 -8.76 -15.41
C THR A 331 -1.70 -7.44 -15.35
N SER A 332 -1.81 -6.84 -14.14
CA SER A 332 -2.60 -5.62 -13.89
C SER A 332 -4.04 -5.70 -14.42
N GLN A 333 -4.63 -6.93 -14.46
CA GLN A 333 -5.99 -7.13 -14.95
C GLN A 333 -7.08 -6.93 -13.92
N HIS A 334 -6.71 -6.92 -12.63
CA HIS A 334 -7.61 -6.69 -11.49
C HIS A 334 -7.84 -5.20 -11.19
N ILE A 335 -8.90 -4.91 -10.45
CA ILE A 335 -9.19 -3.59 -9.86
C ILE A 335 -9.22 -3.77 -8.34
N GLY A 336 -8.41 -3.00 -7.61
CA GLY A 336 -8.30 -3.15 -6.15
C GLY A 336 -7.28 -4.21 -5.72
N LYS A 337 -7.53 -4.86 -4.61
CA LYS A 337 -6.60 -5.77 -3.92
C LYS A 337 -6.87 -7.24 -4.23
N LEU A 338 -5.82 -8.04 -4.37
CA LEU A 338 -5.87 -9.49 -4.33
C LEU A 338 -5.55 -9.96 -2.90
N VAL A 339 -6.25 -10.98 -2.42
CA VAL A 339 -6.15 -11.45 -1.02
C VAL A 339 -6.06 -12.98 -0.98
N LEU A 340 -5.19 -13.51 -0.11
CA LEU A 340 -5.12 -14.93 0.21
C LEU A 340 -5.97 -15.22 1.45
N LEU A 341 -6.72 -16.31 1.44
CA LEU A 341 -7.46 -16.83 2.59
C LEU A 341 -6.69 -17.99 3.22
N VAL A 342 -6.34 -17.84 4.48
CA VAL A 342 -5.64 -18.86 5.28
C VAL A 342 -6.66 -19.63 6.08
N SER A 343 -6.79 -20.92 5.81
CA SER A 343 -7.78 -21.82 6.44
C SER A 343 -7.29 -22.42 7.74
#